data_bb1a5bad7bfeb4259aed611a8e6a8265
#
_entry.id   bb1a5bad7bfeb4259aed611a8e6a8265
#
_cell.length_a   1.000
_cell.length_b   1.000
_cell.length_c   1.000
_cell.angle_alpha   90.00
_cell.angle_beta   90.00
_cell.angle_gamma   90.00
#
_symmetry.space_group_name_H-M   'P 1'
#
loop_
_entity.id
_entity.type
_entity.pdbx_description
1 polymer ?
#
loop_
_entity_poly.entity_id
_entity_poly.type
_entity_poly.pdbx_seq_one_letter_code
_entity_poly.pdbx_strand_id
1 'polypeptide(L)'
;MSKSFELALCDTQGQLFELSGDRGISSEAFIKAFMTSDISKDMDSEFNHVQWAGKEYIYSRMEDECKDAIATSGEVFDKETLYWTGYIYRYWNIYTGESSKEIYRQAPAKTMQVVYLMYHTMSPEMAIDRLKATYRD
;
A
#
# COMPACT_ATOMS: atom_id res chain seq x y z
N MET A 1 14.25 -3.28 -14.10
CA MET A 1 12.87 -2.78 -14.28
C MET A 1 12.92 -1.31 -14.68
N SER A 2 12.11 -0.89 -15.63
CA SER A 2 12.11 0.50 -16.08
C SER A 2 11.40 1.39 -15.06
N LYS A 3 11.76 2.66 -15.04
CA LYS A 3 11.11 3.63 -14.16
C LYS A 3 9.61 3.76 -14.46
N SER A 4 9.25 3.74 -15.75
CA SER A 4 7.84 3.80 -16.15
C SER A 4 7.03 2.63 -15.57
N PHE A 5 7.61 1.43 -15.59
CA PHE A 5 6.96 0.24 -15.04
C PHE A 5 6.85 0.37 -13.52
N GLU A 6 7.89 0.86 -12.86
CA GLU A 6 7.88 1.06 -11.41
C GLU A 6 6.79 2.03 -10.97
N LEU A 7 6.65 3.16 -11.69
CA LEU A 7 5.62 4.14 -11.37
C LEU A 7 4.21 3.58 -11.65
N ALA A 8 4.08 2.74 -12.69
CA ALA A 8 2.81 2.08 -12.98
C ALA A 8 2.42 1.11 -11.85
N LEU A 9 3.39 0.42 -11.25
CA LEU A 9 3.13 -0.45 -10.09
C LEU A 9 2.64 0.37 -8.90
N CYS A 10 3.24 1.52 -8.65
CA CYS A 10 2.81 2.41 -7.57
C CYS A 10 1.38 2.89 -7.80
N ASP A 11 1.06 3.28 -9.03
CA ASP A 11 -0.28 3.71 -9.39
C ASP A 11 -1.30 2.58 -9.21
N THR A 12 -0.96 1.39 -9.65
CA THR A 12 -1.84 0.21 -9.49
C THR A 12 -2.14 -0.03 -8.01
N GLN A 13 -1.14 0.03 -7.15
CA GLN A 13 -1.34 -0.19 -5.72
C GLN A 13 -2.16 0.93 -5.08
N GLY A 14 -1.94 2.17 -5.52
CA GLY A 14 -2.79 3.29 -5.10
C GLY A 14 -4.24 3.05 -5.47
N GLN A 15 -4.49 2.64 -6.71
CA GLN A 15 -5.85 2.35 -7.17
C GLN A 15 -6.47 1.14 -6.44
N LEU A 16 -5.66 0.15 -6.09
CA LEU A 16 -6.13 -0.98 -5.30
C LEU A 16 -6.66 -0.52 -3.94
N PHE A 17 -5.93 0.37 -3.28
CA PHE A 17 -6.35 0.90 -1.98
C PHE A 17 -7.63 1.74 -2.13
N GLU A 18 -7.71 2.56 -3.19
CA GLU A 18 -8.94 3.29 -3.48
C GLU A 18 -10.13 2.35 -3.63
N LEU A 19 -9.92 1.25 -4.37
CA LEU A 19 -10.97 0.28 -4.62
C LEU A 19 -11.50 -0.33 -3.33
N SER A 20 -10.64 -0.61 -2.36
CA SER A 20 -11.07 -1.12 -1.06
C SER A 20 -12.01 -0.14 -0.36
N GLY A 21 -11.72 1.16 -0.48
CA GLY A 21 -12.57 2.20 0.07
C GLY A 21 -13.91 2.29 -0.63
N ASP A 22 -13.91 2.18 -1.96
CA ASP A 22 -15.15 2.16 -2.74
C ASP A 22 -16.05 0.98 -2.37
N ARG A 23 -15.44 -0.14 -1.91
CA ARG A 23 -16.17 -1.32 -1.46
C ARG A 23 -16.55 -1.24 0.02
N GLY A 24 -16.23 -0.14 0.70
CA GLY A 24 -16.63 0.09 2.08
C GLY A 24 -15.89 -0.74 3.12
N ILE A 25 -14.73 -1.28 2.79
CA ILE A 25 -13.94 -2.10 3.70
C ILE A 25 -13.17 -1.19 4.66
N SER A 26 -13.07 -1.58 5.93
CA SER A 26 -12.22 -0.88 6.90
C SER A 26 -10.82 -0.69 6.30
N SER A 27 -10.37 0.56 6.21
CA SER A 27 -9.08 0.86 5.59
C SER A 27 -7.92 0.24 6.40
N GLU A 28 -7.97 0.33 7.71
CA GLU A 28 -6.92 -0.29 8.54
C GLU A 28 -6.87 -1.81 8.33
N ALA A 29 -8.04 -2.46 8.27
CA ALA A 29 -8.11 -3.90 8.08
C ALA A 29 -7.57 -4.32 6.71
N PHE A 30 -7.99 -3.60 5.65
CA PHE A 30 -7.54 -3.93 4.30
C PHE A 30 -6.04 -3.71 4.13
N ILE A 31 -5.55 -2.56 4.59
CA ILE A 31 -4.14 -2.19 4.43
C ILE A 31 -3.25 -3.18 5.18
N LYS A 32 -3.61 -3.50 6.43
CA LYS A 32 -2.86 -4.48 7.21
C LYS A 32 -2.87 -5.85 6.52
N ALA A 33 -4.04 -6.31 6.10
CA ALA A 33 -4.17 -7.61 5.44
C ALA A 33 -3.33 -7.66 4.17
N PHE A 34 -3.41 -6.61 3.34
CA PHE A 34 -2.65 -6.58 2.09
C PHE A 34 -1.14 -6.56 2.33
N MET A 35 -0.67 -5.64 3.19
CA MET A 35 0.78 -5.45 3.38
C MET A 35 1.45 -6.63 4.07
N THR A 36 0.70 -7.47 4.76
CA THR A 36 1.23 -8.67 5.42
C THR A 36 0.87 -9.95 4.68
N SER A 37 0.26 -9.84 3.49
CA SER A 37 -0.20 -11.00 2.72
C SER A 37 0.89 -11.56 1.81
N ASP A 38 0.66 -12.77 1.33
CA ASP A 38 1.49 -13.35 0.28
C ASP A 38 1.36 -12.59 -1.03
N ILE A 39 0.23 -11.90 -1.24
CA ILE A 39 -0.01 -11.12 -2.45
C ILE A 39 0.97 -9.96 -2.54
N SER A 40 1.10 -9.17 -1.46
CA SER A 40 2.06 -8.06 -1.46
C SER A 40 3.49 -8.57 -1.52
N LYS A 41 3.76 -9.72 -0.90
CA LYS A 41 5.07 -10.36 -0.99
C LYS A 41 5.40 -10.73 -2.43
N ASP A 42 4.42 -11.27 -3.16
CA ASP A 42 4.59 -11.57 -4.58
C ASP A 42 4.86 -10.30 -5.39
N MET A 43 4.18 -9.20 -5.06
CA MET A 43 4.41 -7.92 -5.73
C MET A 43 5.78 -7.32 -5.41
N ASP A 44 6.37 -7.66 -4.26
CA ASP A 44 7.72 -7.24 -3.91
C ASP A 44 8.78 -7.92 -4.79
N SER A 45 8.45 -9.04 -5.41
CA SER A 45 9.38 -9.83 -6.21
C SER A 45 9.42 -9.33 -7.66
N GLU A 46 10.62 -9.02 -8.16
CA GLU A 46 10.83 -8.54 -9.53
C GLU A 46 10.41 -9.55 -10.59
N PHE A 47 10.36 -10.83 -10.23
CA PHE A 47 10.14 -11.92 -11.19
C PHE A 47 8.73 -12.49 -11.12
N ASN A 48 7.85 -11.91 -10.31
CA ASN A 48 6.50 -12.44 -10.15
C ASN A 48 5.53 -11.77 -11.12
N HIS A 49 4.74 -12.59 -11.82
CA HIS A 49 3.80 -12.10 -12.82
C HIS A 49 2.64 -11.28 -12.24
N VAL A 50 2.37 -11.39 -10.94
CA VAL A 50 1.30 -10.60 -10.31
C VAL A 50 1.56 -9.10 -10.42
N GLN A 51 2.82 -8.69 -10.56
CA GLN A 51 3.18 -7.29 -10.75
C GLN A 51 2.52 -6.67 -11.99
N TRP A 52 2.14 -7.50 -12.97
CA TRP A 52 1.55 -7.04 -14.22
C TRP A 52 0.03 -7.08 -14.20
N ALA A 53 -0.55 -7.60 -13.12
CA ALA A 53 -1.99 -7.70 -13.00
C ALA A 53 -2.61 -6.36 -12.64
N GLY A 54 -3.84 -6.13 -13.07
CA GLY A 54 -4.57 -4.93 -12.71
C GLY A 54 -5.14 -5.01 -11.29
N LYS A 55 -5.62 -3.88 -10.81
CA LYS A 55 -6.15 -3.77 -9.43
C LYS A 55 -7.31 -4.74 -9.16
N GLU A 56 -8.16 -4.99 -10.15
CA GLU A 56 -9.31 -5.87 -9.98
C GLU A 56 -8.89 -7.31 -9.72
N TYR A 57 -7.86 -7.77 -10.41
CA TYR A 57 -7.33 -9.12 -10.20
C TYR A 57 -6.71 -9.24 -8.81
N ILE A 58 -5.91 -8.25 -8.42
CA ILE A 58 -5.27 -8.24 -7.10
C ILE A 58 -6.33 -8.19 -6.01
N TYR A 59 -7.35 -7.36 -6.19
CA TYR A 59 -8.45 -7.29 -5.24
C TYR A 59 -9.19 -8.62 -5.12
N SER A 60 -9.41 -9.31 -6.25
CA SER A 60 -10.05 -10.63 -6.26
C SER A 60 -9.24 -11.64 -5.44
N ARG A 61 -7.92 -11.60 -5.56
CA ARG A 61 -7.05 -12.45 -4.73
C ARG A 61 -7.18 -12.11 -3.25
N MET A 62 -7.33 -10.83 -2.91
CA MET A 62 -7.55 -10.42 -1.53
C MET A 62 -8.85 -10.99 -0.98
N GLU A 63 -9.91 -10.97 -1.79
CA GLU A 63 -11.19 -11.54 -1.39
C GLU A 63 -11.08 -13.05 -1.13
N ASP A 64 -10.29 -13.75 -1.92
CA ASP A 64 -10.11 -15.20 -1.78
C ASP A 64 -9.19 -15.56 -0.62
N GLU A 65 -8.06 -14.88 -0.51
CA GLU A 65 -6.98 -15.27 0.41
C GLU A 65 -7.06 -14.60 1.77
N CYS A 66 -7.70 -13.43 1.86
CA CYS A 66 -7.76 -12.63 3.08
C CYS A 66 -9.20 -12.31 3.48
N LYS A 67 -10.13 -13.14 3.08
CA LYS A 67 -11.57 -12.91 3.25
C LYS A 67 -11.95 -12.50 4.67
N ASP A 68 -11.50 -13.25 5.67
CA ASP A 68 -11.88 -13.00 7.06
C ASP A 68 -11.27 -11.69 7.57
N ALA A 69 -10.03 -11.41 7.18
CA ALA A 69 -9.34 -10.20 7.62
C ALA A 69 -10.01 -8.94 7.09
N ILE A 70 -10.50 -8.96 5.85
CA ILE A 70 -11.12 -7.79 5.23
C ILE A 70 -12.63 -7.71 5.45
N ALA A 71 -13.23 -8.67 6.16
CA ALA A 71 -14.64 -8.64 6.51
C ALA A 71 -14.93 -7.70 7.68
N THR A 72 -13.90 -7.14 8.30
CA THR A 72 -14.03 -6.29 9.49
C THR A 72 -14.60 -4.92 9.12
N SER A 73 -15.60 -4.46 9.87
CA SER A 73 -16.12 -3.11 9.69
C SER A 73 -15.22 -2.10 10.41
N GLY A 74 -15.22 -0.85 9.93
CA GLY A 74 -14.43 0.19 10.54
C GLY A 74 -14.36 1.42 9.63
N GLU A 75 -13.50 2.35 10.00
CA GLU A 75 -13.34 3.61 9.27
C GLU A 75 -12.81 3.38 7.85
N VAL A 76 -13.41 4.09 6.89
CA VAL A 76 -12.90 4.15 5.52
C VAL A 76 -12.21 5.49 5.35
N PHE A 77 -10.92 5.45 5.01
CA PHE A 77 -10.12 6.67 4.82
C PHE A 77 -10.57 7.41 3.56
N ASP A 78 -10.28 8.70 3.50
CA ASP A 78 -10.55 9.49 2.30
C ASP A 78 -9.83 8.87 1.10
N LYS A 79 -10.45 9.00 -0.07
CA LYS A 79 -9.96 8.37 -1.30
C LYS A 79 -8.52 8.79 -1.63
N GLU A 80 -8.23 10.08 -1.48
CA GLU A 80 -6.89 10.61 -1.75
C GLU A 80 -5.86 10.03 -0.78
N THR A 81 -6.23 9.86 0.49
CA THR A 81 -5.36 9.26 1.49
C THR A 81 -5.05 7.81 1.13
N LEU A 82 -6.07 7.07 0.71
CA LEU A 82 -5.91 5.67 0.30
C LEU A 82 -4.98 5.53 -0.90
N TYR A 83 -5.19 6.37 -1.93
CA TYR A 83 -4.35 6.34 -3.11
C TYR A 83 -2.89 6.65 -2.76
N TRP A 84 -2.67 7.73 -2.03
CA TRP A 84 -1.33 8.15 -1.62
C TRP A 84 -0.65 7.05 -0.80
N THR A 85 -1.37 6.45 0.14
CA THR A 85 -0.82 5.40 1.00
C THR A 85 -0.35 4.20 0.18
N GLY A 86 -1.21 3.73 -0.74
CA GLY A 86 -0.83 2.60 -1.59
C GLY A 86 0.36 2.91 -2.48
N TYR A 87 0.36 4.11 -3.07
CA TYR A 87 1.43 4.59 -3.94
C TYR A 87 2.76 4.66 -3.17
N ILE A 88 2.75 5.30 -2.00
CA ILE A 88 3.97 5.49 -1.21
C ILE A 88 4.53 4.16 -0.71
N TYR A 89 3.68 3.24 -0.27
CA TYR A 89 4.14 1.92 0.18
C TYR A 89 4.88 1.18 -0.95
N ARG A 90 4.34 1.19 -2.17
CA ARG A 90 5.01 0.50 -3.28
C ARG A 90 6.27 1.24 -3.70
N TYR A 91 6.24 2.55 -3.73
CA TYR A 91 7.42 3.37 -4.00
C TYR A 91 8.52 3.08 -2.98
N TRP A 92 8.15 2.95 -1.72
CA TRP A 92 9.07 2.64 -0.62
C TRP A 92 9.80 1.31 -0.86
N ASN A 93 9.06 0.28 -1.23
CA ASN A 93 9.65 -1.02 -1.57
C ASN A 93 10.69 -0.89 -2.69
N ILE A 94 10.37 -0.13 -3.73
CA ILE A 94 11.26 0.07 -4.86
C ILE A 94 12.49 0.89 -4.44
N TYR A 95 12.28 1.93 -3.67
CA TYR A 95 13.32 2.88 -3.27
C TYR A 95 14.32 2.26 -2.30
N THR A 96 13.86 1.48 -1.33
CA THR A 96 14.72 0.95 -0.27
C THR A 96 15.00 -0.53 -0.38
N GLY A 97 14.20 -1.29 -1.11
CA GLY A 97 14.30 -2.75 -1.16
C GLY A 97 13.65 -3.44 0.03
N GLU A 98 13.06 -2.69 0.96
CA GLU A 98 12.38 -3.29 2.10
C GLU A 98 11.09 -3.98 1.65
N SER A 99 10.72 -5.06 2.34
CA SER A 99 9.50 -5.80 2.03
C SER A 99 8.25 -5.02 2.46
N SER A 100 7.11 -5.34 1.86
CA SER A 100 5.84 -4.72 2.25
C SER A 100 5.57 -4.89 3.74
N LYS A 101 5.87 -6.06 4.29
CA LYS A 101 5.66 -6.35 5.71
C LYS A 101 6.52 -5.46 6.61
N GLU A 102 7.80 -5.27 6.25
CA GLU A 102 8.70 -4.40 6.99
C GLU A 102 8.28 -2.94 6.91
N ILE A 103 7.81 -2.52 5.74
CA ILE A 103 7.31 -1.17 5.52
C ILE A 103 6.09 -0.91 6.40
N TYR A 104 5.14 -1.84 6.40
CA TYR A 104 3.93 -1.69 7.20
C TYR A 104 4.27 -1.57 8.69
N ARG A 105 5.24 -2.32 9.17
CA ARG A 105 5.66 -2.25 10.58
C ARG A 105 6.15 -0.86 10.95
N GLN A 106 6.86 -0.19 10.03
CA GLN A 106 7.39 1.15 10.27
C GLN A 106 6.32 2.23 10.17
N ALA A 107 5.35 2.03 9.30
CA ALA A 107 4.31 3.04 9.05
C ALA A 107 2.95 2.36 8.86
N PRO A 108 2.29 1.94 9.96
CA PRO A 108 0.97 1.34 9.85
C PRO A 108 -0.05 2.29 9.23
N ALA A 109 -1.20 1.76 8.84
CA ALA A 109 -2.23 2.51 8.16
C ALA A 109 -2.59 3.82 8.86
N LYS A 110 -2.74 3.79 10.18
CA LYS A 110 -3.12 4.99 10.95
C LYS A 110 -2.04 6.06 10.86
N THR A 111 -0.77 5.68 10.89
CA THR A 111 0.35 6.61 10.72
C THR A 111 0.24 7.31 9.37
N MET A 112 0.00 6.54 8.31
CA MET A 112 -0.13 7.10 6.97
C MET A 112 -1.30 8.09 6.89
N GLN A 113 -2.42 7.76 7.52
CA GLN A 113 -3.57 8.67 7.57
C GLN A 113 -3.22 9.97 8.27
N VAL A 114 -2.54 9.89 9.41
CA VAL A 114 -2.20 11.06 10.22
C VAL A 114 -1.25 12.00 9.49
N VAL A 115 -0.25 11.47 8.79
CA VAL A 115 0.76 12.32 8.14
C VAL A 115 0.35 12.79 6.73
N TYR A 116 -0.74 12.30 6.19
CA TYR A 116 -1.12 12.57 4.80
C TYR A 116 -1.10 14.06 4.46
N LEU A 117 -1.74 14.89 5.27
CA LEU A 117 -1.85 16.32 4.97
C LEU A 117 -0.49 17.00 4.85
N MET A 118 0.47 16.60 5.68
CA MET A 118 1.80 17.21 5.66
C MET A 118 2.69 16.60 4.59
N TYR A 119 2.58 15.30 4.37
CA TYR A 119 3.57 14.57 3.57
C TYR A 119 3.18 14.38 2.10
N HIS A 120 1.88 14.51 1.76
CA HIS A 120 1.46 14.21 0.38
C HIS A 120 1.98 15.23 -0.64
N THR A 121 2.41 16.40 -0.20
CA THR A 121 3.00 17.43 -1.08
C THR A 121 4.51 17.27 -1.23
N MET A 122 5.12 16.37 -0.47
CA MET A 122 6.55 16.09 -0.58
C MET A 122 6.80 15.09 -1.70
N SER A 123 8.05 15.03 -2.17
CA SER A 123 8.44 13.93 -3.05
C SER A 123 8.28 12.61 -2.29
N PRO A 124 8.03 11.49 -3.00
CA PRO A 124 7.94 10.19 -2.33
C PRO A 124 9.17 9.87 -1.48
N GLU A 125 10.37 10.16 -1.99
CA GLU A 125 11.61 9.88 -1.26
C GLU A 125 11.68 10.65 0.05
N MET A 126 11.31 11.92 0.02
CA MET A 126 11.33 12.76 1.22
C MET A 126 10.33 12.26 2.26
N ALA A 127 9.12 11.93 1.82
CA ALA A 127 8.09 11.40 2.72
C ALA A 127 8.55 10.09 3.37
N ILE A 128 9.13 9.20 2.59
CA ILE A 128 9.63 7.91 3.07
C ILE A 128 10.76 8.11 4.07
N ASP A 129 11.72 8.97 3.75
CA ASP A 129 12.85 9.22 4.65
C ASP A 129 12.37 9.76 6.00
N ARG A 130 11.36 10.63 6.00
CA ARG A 130 10.79 11.17 7.24
C ARG A 130 10.04 10.10 8.04
N LEU A 131 9.28 9.25 7.36
CA LEU A 131 8.58 8.15 8.02
C LEU A 131 9.57 7.19 8.68
N LYS A 132 10.67 6.86 8.00
CA LYS A 132 11.70 5.99 8.57
C LYS A 132 12.37 6.64 9.76
N ALA A 133 12.67 7.92 9.68
CA ALA A 133 13.30 8.66 10.77
C ALA A 133 12.39 8.70 12.00
N THR A 134 11.10 8.95 11.82
CA THR A 134 10.12 8.99 12.89
C THR A 134 10.00 7.63 13.59
N TYR A 135 10.03 6.55 12.84
CA TYR A 135 9.94 5.21 13.41
C TYR A 135 11.15 4.89 14.30
N ARG A 136 12.34 5.37 13.92
CA ARG A 136 13.57 5.12 14.70
C ARG A 136 13.63 5.91 16.00
N ASP A 137 12.96 7.04 16.02
CA ASP A 137 12.89 7.88 17.21
C ASP A 137 11.83 7.33 18.16
#